data_4805188d5409a7fad3caeceae0d4df3a
#
_entry.id   4805188d5409a7fad3caeceae0d4df3a
#
_cell.length_a   1.000
_cell.length_b   1.000
_cell.length_c   1.000
_cell.angle_alpha   90.00
_cell.angle_beta   90.00
_cell.angle_gamma   90.00
#
_symmetry.space_group_name_H-M   'P 1'
#
loop_
_entity.id
_entity.type
_entity.pdbx_description
1 polymer ?
#
loop_
_entity_poly.entity_id
_entity_poly.type
_entity_poly.pdbx_seq_one_letter_code
_entity_poly.pdbx_strand_id
1 'polypeptide(L)'
;RKAATQKAVDYITQNNPEALNPIAEENGWTIGTGATAFAIEGPGGHSGPGTGGFTTKLFWDYYDFTRDKQLLKDHVYPALMGMAKFLSKTLKPQPDGTLLVDPSFSPEQVHQQVYYRSKGCIFDQSMILETYRDLLHAAEILKDKDPFLKTVKEQIGKLDAILIGESGQIKEFREENKYGEIGQYQHRHISQLCAMYPGTIINADTPEWLEAAKVTLKERGDKSTGWAMAHRQNLWARAKNGNRAYKLYQDILTYGTLENLWGSHPPFQIDANFGATAGIAEMLLQSHEGYIEPLPAIPDNWDKGSFSGLMARGNFQVSATWENGAIQSIRILSNKGELCRIKYCKAASAQVTDKYNKPIKIKLSGNDIFEFNTRKGEIYEIIF
;
A
#
# COMPACT_ATOMS: atom_id res chain seq x y z
N ARG A 1 -1.76 -20.47 -12.40
CA ARG A 1 -2.66 -19.63 -13.21
C ARG A 1 -4.01 -20.31 -13.45
N LYS A 2 -4.10 -21.52 -14.04
CA LYS A 2 -5.39 -22.21 -14.32
C LYS A 2 -6.32 -22.27 -13.10
N ALA A 3 -5.80 -22.69 -11.93
CA ALA A 3 -6.60 -22.75 -10.71
C ALA A 3 -7.12 -21.36 -10.25
N ALA A 4 -6.30 -20.32 -10.37
CA ALA A 4 -6.70 -18.95 -10.03
C ALA A 4 -7.74 -18.38 -11.02
N THR A 5 -7.64 -18.72 -12.31
CA THR A 5 -8.65 -18.38 -13.31
C THR A 5 -9.98 -19.09 -13.02
N GLN A 6 -9.93 -20.39 -12.66
CA GLN A 6 -11.14 -21.12 -12.28
C GLN A 6 -11.83 -20.48 -11.07
N LYS A 7 -11.08 -20.06 -10.04
CA LYS A 7 -11.64 -19.34 -8.88
C LYS A 7 -12.34 -18.02 -9.25
N ALA A 8 -11.79 -17.30 -10.25
CA ALA A 8 -12.45 -16.10 -10.77
C ALA A 8 -13.78 -16.43 -11.46
N VAL A 9 -13.78 -17.45 -12.32
CA VAL A 9 -15.02 -17.92 -13.00
C VAL A 9 -16.05 -18.39 -11.99
N ASP A 10 -15.69 -19.21 -11.01
CA ASP A 10 -16.58 -19.75 -9.99
C ASP A 10 -17.24 -18.59 -9.20
N TYR A 11 -16.42 -17.62 -8.76
CA TYR A 11 -16.91 -16.47 -8.00
C TYR A 11 -17.88 -15.59 -8.81
N ILE A 12 -17.54 -15.28 -10.06
CA ILE A 12 -18.39 -14.46 -10.93
C ILE A 12 -19.68 -15.21 -11.25
N THR A 13 -19.61 -16.50 -11.59
CA THR A 13 -20.80 -17.33 -11.84
C THR A 13 -21.76 -17.32 -10.66
N GLN A 14 -21.23 -17.37 -9.44
CA GLN A 14 -22.05 -17.39 -8.22
C GLN A 14 -22.65 -16.02 -7.88
N ASN A 15 -21.92 -14.92 -8.10
CA ASN A 15 -22.27 -13.62 -7.53
C ASN A 15 -22.67 -12.56 -8.56
N ASN A 16 -22.24 -12.70 -9.82
CA ASN A 16 -22.51 -11.75 -10.91
C ASN A 16 -22.55 -12.47 -12.27
N PRO A 17 -23.43 -13.49 -12.46
CA PRO A 17 -23.40 -14.37 -13.62
C PRO A 17 -23.57 -13.63 -14.95
N GLU A 18 -24.26 -12.49 -14.96
CA GLU A 18 -24.44 -11.65 -16.16
C GLU A 18 -23.14 -10.98 -16.65
N ALA A 19 -22.13 -10.84 -15.77
CA ALA A 19 -20.84 -10.31 -16.12
C ALA A 19 -19.84 -11.39 -16.58
N LEU A 20 -20.21 -12.67 -16.50
CA LEU A 20 -19.36 -13.78 -16.89
C LEU A 20 -19.06 -13.72 -18.41
N ASN A 21 -17.79 -13.81 -18.77
CA ASN A 21 -17.40 -13.96 -20.16
C ASN A 21 -17.36 -15.47 -20.52
N PRO A 22 -17.94 -15.89 -21.67
CA PRO A 22 -17.86 -17.28 -22.13
C PRO A 22 -16.43 -17.79 -22.28
N ILE A 23 -15.47 -16.90 -22.55
CA ILE A 23 -14.03 -17.23 -22.59
C ILE A 23 -13.48 -17.08 -21.17
N ALA A 24 -13.15 -18.17 -20.51
CA ALA A 24 -12.73 -18.21 -19.10
C ALA A 24 -11.56 -17.26 -18.78
N GLU A 25 -10.56 -17.15 -19.65
CA GLU A 25 -9.41 -16.27 -19.44
C GLU A 25 -9.77 -14.76 -19.51
N GLU A 26 -10.83 -14.38 -20.17
CA GLU A 26 -11.34 -13.02 -20.22
C GLU A 26 -12.05 -12.58 -18.93
N ASN A 27 -12.25 -13.51 -17.98
CA ASN A 27 -12.71 -13.21 -16.64
C ASN A 27 -11.56 -12.86 -15.69
N GLY A 28 -10.31 -13.04 -16.13
CA GLY A 28 -9.12 -12.81 -15.34
C GLY A 28 -8.80 -13.94 -14.37
N TRP A 29 -8.17 -13.60 -13.26
CA TRP A 29 -7.82 -14.53 -12.19
C TRP A 29 -8.00 -13.87 -10.82
N THR A 30 -8.12 -14.68 -9.78
CA THR A 30 -8.17 -14.20 -8.40
C THR A 30 -7.57 -15.19 -7.42
N ILE A 31 -7.33 -14.72 -6.22
CA ILE A 31 -6.84 -15.49 -5.08
C ILE A 31 -7.55 -14.99 -3.81
N GLY A 32 -7.81 -15.91 -2.88
CA GLY A 32 -8.28 -15.59 -1.53
C GLY A 32 -7.13 -15.54 -0.52
N THR A 33 -7.45 -15.52 0.76
CA THR A 33 -6.48 -15.46 1.85
C THR A 33 -5.67 -16.74 2.03
N GLY A 34 -6.24 -17.91 1.71
CA GLY A 34 -5.58 -19.19 1.79
C GLY A 34 -4.95 -19.58 0.45
N ALA A 35 -3.61 -19.46 0.35
CA ALA A 35 -2.86 -19.92 -0.80
C ALA A 35 -1.64 -20.72 -0.35
N THR A 36 -1.52 -21.94 -0.88
CA THR A 36 -0.38 -22.82 -0.67
C THR A 36 0.15 -23.33 -2.01
N ALA A 37 1.26 -24.03 -2.00
CA ALA A 37 1.78 -24.68 -3.20
C ALA A 37 0.80 -25.72 -3.79
N PHE A 38 -0.16 -26.20 -3.01
CA PHE A 38 -1.07 -27.30 -3.36
C PHE A 38 -2.51 -26.86 -3.57
N ALA A 39 -2.91 -25.74 -2.98
CA ALA A 39 -4.29 -25.26 -3.05
C ALA A 39 -4.36 -23.74 -3.05
N ILE A 40 -5.35 -23.21 -3.76
CA ILE A 40 -5.69 -21.80 -3.82
C ILE A 40 -7.16 -21.65 -3.42
N GLU A 41 -7.43 -20.82 -2.41
CA GLU A 41 -8.78 -20.41 -2.09
C GLU A 41 -9.23 -19.26 -3.01
N GLY A 42 -10.54 -19.13 -3.18
CA GLY A 42 -11.15 -17.98 -3.83
C GLY A 42 -11.58 -16.91 -2.82
N PRO A 43 -12.10 -15.76 -3.30
CA PRO A 43 -12.73 -14.77 -2.44
C PRO A 43 -13.91 -15.37 -1.67
N GLY A 44 -14.12 -14.91 -0.44
CA GLY A 44 -15.20 -15.44 0.41
C GLY A 44 -15.46 -14.51 1.59
N GLY A 45 -16.13 -15.03 2.61
CA GLY A 45 -16.52 -14.25 3.79
C GLY A 45 -15.35 -13.74 4.64
N HIS A 46 -14.18 -14.43 4.59
CA HIS A 46 -12.96 -13.96 5.27
C HIS A 46 -12.45 -12.63 4.69
N SER A 47 -12.57 -12.50 3.37
CA SER A 47 -12.10 -11.35 2.64
C SER A 47 -12.78 -11.30 1.28
N GLY A 48 -13.17 -10.12 0.85
CA GLY A 48 -13.81 -9.91 -0.44
C GLY A 48 -12.85 -10.07 -1.62
N PRO A 49 -13.34 -9.72 -2.83
CA PRO A 49 -12.54 -9.72 -4.05
C PRO A 49 -11.28 -8.85 -3.97
N GLY A 50 -11.28 -7.81 -3.12
CA GLY A 50 -10.15 -6.92 -2.89
C GLY A 50 -8.87 -7.62 -2.43
N THR A 51 -8.97 -8.84 -1.86
CA THR A 51 -7.78 -9.65 -1.49
C THR A 51 -6.87 -9.90 -2.69
N GLY A 52 -7.44 -10.14 -3.86
CA GLY A 52 -6.67 -10.25 -5.09
C GLY A 52 -5.92 -8.96 -5.44
N GLY A 53 -6.60 -7.81 -5.32
CA GLY A 53 -5.99 -6.49 -5.50
C GLY A 53 -4.86 -6.22 -4.50
N PHE A 54 -5.07 -6.54 -3.23
CA PHE A 54 -4.05 -6.48 -2.19
C PHE A 54 -2.82 -7.32 -2.57
N THR A 55 -3.01 -8.53 -3.10
CA THR A 55 -1.93 -9.41 -3.53
C THR A 55 -1.18 -8.83 -4.73
N THR A 56 -1.88 -8.26 -5.72
CA THR A 56 -1.23 -7.69 -6.91
C THR A 56 -0.44 -6.41 -6.64
N LYS A 57 -0.67 -5.74 -5.51
CA LYS A 57 0.15 -4.61 -5.06
C LYS A 57 1.62 -5.00 -4.93
N LEU A 58 1.92 -6.21 -4.47
CA LEU A 58 3.29 -6.71 -4.37
C LEU A 58 3.98 -6.86 -5.72
N PHE A 59 3.25 -7.20 -6.78
CA PHE A 59 3.79 -7.26 -8.15
C PHE A 59 4.19 -5.87 -8.65
N TRP A 60 3.34 -4.87 -8.42
CA TRP A 60 3.64 -3.50 -8.77
C TRP A 60 4.81 -2.95 -7.97
N ASP A 61 4.83 -3.13 -6.64
CA ASP A 61 5.92 -2.67 -5.78
C ASP A 61 7.26 -3.29 -6.21
N TYR A 62 7.28 -4.57 -6.58
CA TYR A 62 8.50 -5.20 -7.08
C TYR A 62 9.05 -4.48 -8.32
N TYR A 63 8.19 -4.12 -9.28
CA TYR A 63 8.61 -3.31 -10.42
C TYR A 63 9.04 -1.91 -10.00
N ASP A 64 8.26 -1.26 -9.16
CA ASP A 64 8.50 0.13 -8.75
C ASP A 64 9.84 0.31 -8.03
N PHE A 65 10.25 -0.69 -7.26
CA PHE A 65 11.57 -0.73 -6.63
C PHE A 65 12.70 -1.19 -7.55
N THR A 66 12.45 -2.05 -8.54
CA THR A 66 13.52 -2.62 -9.39
C THR A 66 13.70 -1.92 -10.72
N ARG A 67 12.64 -1.29 -11.24
CA ARG A 67 12.58 -0.72 -12.60
C ARG A 67 12.98 -1.72 -13.68
N ASP A 68 12.64 -3.00 -13.47
CA ASP A 68 12.88 -4.05 -14.45
C ASP A 68 11.74 -4.11 -15.47
N LYS A 69 11.96 -3.50 -16.65
CA LYS A 69 10.96 -3.44 -17.72
C LYS A 69 10.63 -4.79 -18.35
N GLN A 70 11.57 -5.74 -18.32
CA GLN A 70 11.29 -7.08 -18.82
C GLN A 70 10.36 -7.82 -17.87
N LEU A 71 10.64 -7.75 -16.57
CA LEU A 71 9.76 -8.29 -15.54
C LEU A 71 8.37 -7.63 -15.59
N LEU A 72 8.32 -6.29 -15.77
CA LEU A 72 7.05 -5.57 -15.92
C LEU A 72 6.22 -6.17 -17.06
N LYS A 73 6.83 -6.34 -18.24
CA LYS A 73 6.16 -6.85 -19.43
C LYS A 73 5.71 -8.31 -19.30
N ASP A 74 6.58 -9.17 -18.78
CA ASP A 74 6.37 -10.61 -18.83
C ASP A 74 5.53 -11.14 -17.66
N HIS A 75 5.54 -10.44 -16.51
CA HIS A 75 4.92 -10.93 -15.28
C HIS A 75 3.99 -9.94 -14.61
N VAL A 76 4.44 -8.70 -14.33
CA VAL A 76 3.67 -7.73 -13.55
C VAL A 76 2.43 -7.27 -14.30
N TYR A 77 2.61 -6.80 -15.54
CA TYR A 77 1.50 -6.29 -16.34
C TYR A 77 0.43 -7.35 -16.64
N PRO A 78 0.77 -8.58 -17.07
CA PRO A 78 -0.22 -9.64 -17.23
C PRO A 78 -0.94 -10.02 -15.92
N ALA A 79 -0.25 -9.94 -14.77
CA ALA A 79 -0.86 -10.19 -13.48
C ALA A 79 -1.88 -9.10 -13.12
N LEU A 80 -1.50 -7.82 -13.24
CA LEU A 80 -2.38 -6.67 -13.00
C LEU A 80 -3.58 -6.66 -13.95
N MET A 81 -3.36 -6.92 -15.26
CA MET A 81 -4.42 -6.97 -16.26
C MET A 81 -5.45 -8.06 -15.92
N GLY A 82 -5.00 -9.27 -15.62
CA GLY A 82 -5.91 -10.36 -15.29
C GLY A 82 -6.65 -10.14 -13.97
N MET A 83 -6.02 -9.53 -12.96
CA MET A 83 -6.69 -9.16 -11.71
C MET A 83 -7.72 -8.05 -11.95
N ALA A 84 -7.37 -7.01 -12.70
CA ALA A 84 -8.29 -5.93 -13.02
C ALA A 84 -9.52 -6.42 -13.82
N LYS A 85 -9.35 -7.36 -14.75
CA LYS A 85 -10.47 -8.01 -15.46
C LYS A 85 -11.42 -8.71 -14.48
N PHE A 86 -10.89 -9.46 -13.52
CA PHE A 86 -11.72 -10.10 -12.50
C PHE A 86 -12.43 -9.07 -11.63
N LEU A 87 -11.70 -8.10 -11.08
CA LEU A 87 -12.26 -7.08 -10.19
C LEU A 87 -13.35 -6.25 -10.88
N SER A 88 -13.15 -5.90 -12.16
CA SER A 88 -14.17 -5.22 -12.96
C SER A 88 -15.51 -5.95 -13.01
N LYS A 89 -15.49 -7.28 -13.00
CA LYS A 89 -16.69 -8.13 -13.06
C LYS A 89 -17.36 -8.32 -11.70
N THR A 90 -16.74 -7.89 -10.61
CA THR A 90 -17.35 -7.89 -9.27
C THR A 90 -18.13 -6.61 -8.98
N LEU A 91 -17.96 -5.59 -9.80
CA LEU A 91 -18.62 -4.29 -9.64
C LEU A 91 -20.05 -4.32 -10.17
N LYS A 92 -21.00 -3.85 -9.36
CA LYS A 92 -22.40 -3.69 -9.74
C LYS A 92 -22.81 -2.23 -9.74
N PRO A 93 -23.48 -1.74 -10.81
CA PRO A 93 -23.97 -0.38 -10.87
C PRO A 93 -25.05 -0.14 -9.83
N GLN A 94 -25.01 1.01 -9.18
CA GLN A 94 -26.03 1.49 -8.27
C GLN A 94 -26.93 2.53 -8.96
N PRO A 95 -28.13 2.83 -8.42
CA PRO A 95 -29.05 3.81 -9.03
C PRO A 95 -28.48 5.21 -9.24
N ASP A 96 -27.51 5.62 -8.41
CA ASP A 96 -26.81 6.91 -8.50
C ASP A 96 -25.62 6.90 -9.49
N GLY A 97 -25.36 5.76 -10.13
CA GLY A 97 -24.27 5.59 -11.09
C GLY A 97 -22.96 5.14 -10.48
N THR A 98 -22.85 5.02 -9.16
CA THR A 98 -21.65 4.44 -8.51
C THR A 98 -21.52 2.96 -8.85
N LEU A 99 -20.27 2.45 -8.75
CA LEU A 99 -19.97 1.04 -8.95
C LEU A 99 -19.48 0.46 -7.63
N LEU A 100 -20.25 -0.50 -7.08
CA LEU A 100 -19.93 -1.16 -5.81
C LEU A 100 -19.70 -2.65 -5.99
N VAL A 101 -18.74 -3.18 -5.27
CA VAL A 101 -18.57 -4.63 -5.09
C VAL A 101 -19.78 -5.18 -4.35
N ASP A 102 -20.43 -6.21 -4.88
CA ASP A 102 -21.55 -6.90 -4.24
C ASP A 102 -21.53 -8.41 -4.61
N PRO A 103 -21.28 -9.33 -3.67
CA PRO A 103 -21.05 -9.11 -2.23
C PRO A 103 -19.66 -8.57 -1.92
N SER A 104 -19.56 -7.82 -0.81
CA SER A 104 -18.34 -7.21 -0.30
C SER A 104 -18.15 -7.57 1.18
N PHE A 105 -16.87 -7.80 1.58
CA PHE A 105 -16.55 -8.23 2.93
C PHE A 105 -15.31 -7.46 3.44
N SER A 106 -15.41 -6.91 4.66
CA SER A 106 -14.22 -6.39 5.32
C SER A 106 -13.52 -7.51 6.09
N PRO A 107 -12.25 -7.80 5.82
CA PRO A 107 -11.50 -8.83 6.53
C PRO A 107 -11.33 -8.50 8.02
N GLU A 108 -11.52 -9.37 8.92
CA GLU A 108 -12.32 -10.60 8.95
C GLU A 108 -13.53 -10.32 9.86
N GLN A 109 -14.37 -9.34 9.51
CA GLN A 109 -15.48 -8.90 10.34
C GLN A 109 -16.58 -9.97 10.39
N VAL A 110 -16.92 -10.34 11.63
CA VAL A 110 -17.89 -11.41 11.94
C VAL A 110 -18.97 -10.87 12.87
N HIS A 111 -20.22 -11.18 12.56
CA HIS A 111 -21.35 -10.95 13.44
C HIS A 111 -22.06 -12.28 13.70
N GLN A 112 -22.28 -12.63 14.97
CA GLN A 112 -22.92 -13.89 15.38
C GLN A 112 -22.32 -15.13 14.67
N GLN A 113 -20.99 -15.21 14.59
CA GLN A 113 -20.23 -16.27 13.94
C GLN A 113 -20.41 -16.39 12.41
N VAL A 114 -21.01 -15.39 11.78
CA VAL A 114 -21.16 -15.31 10.33
C VAL A 114 -20.41 -14.10 9.81
N TYR A 115 -19.66 -14.26 8.72
CA TYR A 115 -19.01 -13.13 8.06
C TYR A 115 -20.05 -12.15 7.54
N TYR A 116 -19.88 -10.87 7.88
CA TYR A 116 -20.83 -9.85 7.49
C TYR A 116 -20.74 -9.55 6.00
N ARG A 117 -21.80 -9.88 5.28
CA ARG A 117 -21.97 -9.55 3.87
C ARG A 117 -22.45 -8.11 3.71
N SER A 118 -21.66 -7.30 3.06
CA SER A 118 -21.95 -5.89 2.79
C SER A 118 -21.94 -5.58 1.30
N LYS A 119 -22.05 -4.30 0.96
CA LYS A 119 -21.82 -3.74 -0.38
C LYS A 119 -20.75 -2.67 -0.32
N GLY A 120 -19.74 -2.77 -1.18
CA GLY A 120 -18.75 -1.74 -1.35
C GLY A 120 -18.03 -1.36 -0.06
N CYS A 121 -17.58 -2.33 0.77
CA CYS A 121 -16.70 -2.02 1.89
C CYS A 121 -15.41 -1.37 1.37
N ILE A 122 -14.81 -0.50 2.18
CA ILE A 122 -13.69 0.33 1.73
C ILE A 122 -12.48 -0.52 1.37
N PHE A 123 -12.26 -1.67 2.01
CA PHE A 123 -11.19 -2.60 1.63
C PHE A 123 -11.29 -3.02 0.16
N ASP A 124 -12.44 -3.56 -0.26
CA ASP A 124 -12.63 -4.01 -1.63
C ASP A 124 -12.53 -2.85 -2.63
N GLN A 125 -13.23 -1.75 -2.37
CA GLN A 125 -13.27 -0.58 -3.24
C GLN A 125 -11.88 0.04 -3.44
N SER A 126 -11.11 0.19 -2.37
CA SER A 126 -9.79 0.79 -2.41
C SER A 126 -8.76 -0.12 -3.09
N MET A 127 -8.84 -1.44 -2.89
CA MET A 127 -7.92 -2.37 -3.56
C MET A 127 -8.19 -2.48 -5.07
N ILE A 128 -9.44 -2.28 -5.50
CA ILE A 128 -9.74 -2.12 -6.92
C ILE A 128 -9.10 -0.85 -7.48
N LEU A 129 -9.24 0.28 -6.78
CA LEU A 129 -8.64 1.55 -7.20
C LEU A 129 -7.11 1.46 -7.28
N GLU A 130 -6.44 0.83 -6.29
CA GLU A 130 -4.99 0.58 -6.34
C GLU A 130 -4.61 -0.25 -7.57
N THR A 131 -5.27 -1.38 -7.77
CA THR A 131 -5.00 -2.27 -8.92
C THR A 131 -5.17 -1.54 -10.25
N TYR A 132 -6.20 -0.72 -10.37
CA TYR A 132 -6.47 0.05 -11.59
C TYR A 132 -5.41 1.14 -11.84
N ARG A 133 -4.98 1.85 -10.79
CA ARG A 133 -3.90 2.85 -10.91
C ARG A 133 -2.58 2.18 -11.32
N ASP A 134 -2.22 1.09 -10.66
CA ASP A 134 -1.00 0.34 -10.96
C ASP A 134 -1.03 -0.21 -12.40
N LEU A 135 -2.17 -0.74 -12.86
CA LEU A 135 -2.36 -1.21 -14.23
C LEU A 135 -2.20 -0.08 -15.26
N LEU A 136 -2.80 1.08 -15.01
CA LEU A 136 -2.70 2.22 -15.93
C LEU A 136 -1.27 2.76 -16.01
N HIS A 137 -0.55 2.83 -14.89
CA HIS A 137 0.88 3.20 -14.89
C HIS A 137 1.72 2.18 -15.66
N ALA A 138 1.48 0.88 -15.45
CA ALA A 138 2.17 -0.18 -16.19
C ALA A 138 1.91 -0.09 -17.70
N ALA A 139 0.65 0.13 -18.11
CA ALA A 139 0.26 0.31 -19.48
C ALA A 139 0.93 1.53 -20.15
N GLU A 140 1.03 2.65 -19.43
CA GLU A 140 1.72 3.86 -19.90
C GLU A 140 3.21 3.59 -20.15
N ILE A 141 3.89 2.93 -19.23
CA ILE A 141 5.32 2.58 -19.37
C ILE A 141 5.56 1.65 -20.55
N LEU A 142 4.66 0.68 -20.76
CA LEU A 142 4.72 -0.28 -21.88
C LEU A 142 4.14 0.27 -23.18
N LYS A 143 3.48 1.43 -23.14
CA LYS A 143 2.75 2.05 -24.25
C LYS A 143 1.67 1.12 -24.82
N ASP A 144 1.06 0.33 -23.93
CA ASP A 144 -0.04 -0.57 -24.28
C ASP A 144 -1.35 0.23 -24.48
N LYS A 145 -2.18 -0.24 -25.41
CA LYS A 145 -3.46 0.36 -25.80
C LYS A 145 -4.60 -0.65 -25.76
N ASP A 146 -4.50 -1.67 -24.89
CA ASP A 146 -5.56 -2.67 -24.75
C ASP A 146 -6.92 -1.97 -24.52
N PRO A 147 -7.97 -2.34 -25.25
CA PRO A 147 -9.29 -1.72 -25.13
C PRO A 147 -9.87 -1.74 -23.72
N PHE A 148 -9.54 -2.75 -22.90
CA PHE A 148 -10.00 -2.85 -21.53
C PHE A 148 -9.52 -1.68 -20.64
N LEU A 149 -8.40 -1.04 -20.98
CA LEU A 149 -7.90 0.15 -20.26
C LEU A 149 -8.89 1.33 -20.30
N LYS A 150 -9.75 1.40 -21.35
CA LYS A 150 -10.84 2.38 -21.42
C LYS A 150 -11.89 2.09 -20.34
N THR A 151 -12.31 0.84 -20.20
CA THR A 151 -13.23 0.40 -19.15
C THR A 151 -12.70 0.72 -17.77
N VAL A 152 -11.40 0.45 -17.51
CA VAL A 152 -10.74 0.77 -16.23
C VAL A 152 -10.82 2.27 -15.92
N LYS A 153 -10.51 3.15 -16.89
CA LYS A 153 -10.59 4.61 -16.71
C LYS A 153 -12.01 5.09 -16.44
N GLU A 154 -13.01 4.52 -17.12
CA GLU A 154 -14.42 4.85 -16.89
C GLU A 154 -14.90 4.38 -15.50
N GLN A 155 -14.46 3.22 -15.04
CA GLN A 155 -14.83 2.68 -13.74
C GLN A 155 -14.17 3.44 -12.59
N ILE A 156 -12.92 3.89 -12.71
CA ILE A 156 -12.25 4.69 -11.66
C ILE A 156 -13.09 5.89 -11.23
N GLY A 157 -13.67 6.63 -12.18
CA GLY A 157 -14.51 7.80 -11.89
C GLY A 157 -15.84 7.48 -11.20
N LYS A 158 -16.19 6.20 -11.09
CA LYS A 158 -17.43 5.72 -10.47
C LYS A 158 -17.19 4.89 -9.21
N LEU A 159 -15.91 4.64 -8.86
CA LEU A 159 -15.55 3.97 -7.62
C LEU A 159 -15.64 4.97 -6.47
N ASP A 160 -16.49 4.71 -5.52
CA ASP A 160 -16.57 5.47 -4.27
C ASP A 160 -15.63 4.81 -3.25
N ALA A 161 -14.33 4.93 -3.51
CA ALA A 161 -13.30 4.07 -2.94
C ALA A 161 -12.93 4.40 -1.50
N ILE A 162 -12.99 5.67 -1.11
CA ILE A 162 -12.66 6.13 0.24
C ILE A 162 -13.76 7.08 0.72
N LEU A 163 -14.33 6.77 1.87
CA LEU A 163 -15.37 7.57 2.52
C LEU A 163 -14.98 7.94 3.93
N ILE A 164 -15.27 9.18 4.31
CA ILE A 164 -15.17 9.66 5.70
C ILE A 164 -16.56 9.61 6.32
N GLY A 165 -16.66 9.06 7.52
CA GLY A 165 -17.88 8.97 8.28
C GLY A 165 -18.15 10.19 9.17
N GLU A 166 -19.33 10.22 9.80
CA GLU A 166 -19.70 11.27 10.77
C GLU A 166 -18.79 11.26 12.00
N SER A 167 -18.19 10.12 12.33
CA SER A 167 -17.17 9.99 13.38
C SER A 167 -15.84 10.64 13.04
N GLY A 168 -15.66 11.10 11.80
CA GLY A 168 -14.38 11.59 11.28
C GLY A 168 -13.40 10.48 10.88
N GLN A 169 -13.79 9.21 10.97
CA GLN A 169 -12.98 8.08 10.56
C GLN A 169 -13.12 7.75 9.06
N ILE A 170 -12.13 7.07 8.50
CA ILE A 170 -12.34 6.32 7.25
C ILE A 170 -13.34 5.20 7.56
N LYS A 171 -14.44 5.17 6.83
CA LYS A 171 -15.44 4.11 6.97
C LYS A 171 -14.84 2.74 6.68
N GLU A 172 -15.26 1.72 7.41
CA GLU A 172 -15.00 0.31 7.06
C GLU A 172 -16.12 -0.23 6.17
N PHE A 173 -17.35 0.03 6.60
CA PHE A 173 -18.58 -0.23 5.87
C PHE A 173 -19.25 1.08 5.46
N ARG A 174 -20.09 1.04 4.47
CA ARG A 174 -20.85 2.24 4.05
C ARG A 174 -21.79 2.74 5.14
N GLU A 175 -22.34 1.81 5.93
CA GLU A 175 -23.20 2.08 7.09
C GLU A 175 -22.37 2.17 8.38
N GLU A 176 -21.81 3.34 8.65
CA GLU A 176 -20.92 3.54 9.80
C GLU A 176 -21.59 3.31 11.15
N ASN A 177 -22.86 3.67 11.28
CA ASN A 177 -23.62 3.58 12.54
C ASN A 177 -23.97 2.15 12.98
N LYS A 178 -23.60 1.15 12.19
CA LYS A 178 -23.87 -0.26 12.47
C LYS A 178 -22.70 -1.02 13.12
N TYR A 179 -21.64 -0.34 13.49
CA TYR A 179 -20.58 -0.99 14.30
C TYR A 179 -21.18 -1.55 15.60
N GLY A 180 -20.76 -2.77 15.95
CA GLY A 180 -21.36 -3.51 17.07
C GLY A 180 -22.51 -4.42 16.64
N GLU A 181 -23.26 -4.05 15.58
CA GLU A 181 -24.26 -4.93 14.98
C GLU A 181 -23.64 -5.81 13.87
N ILE A 182 -22.73 -5.25 13.10
CA ILE A 182 -22.16 -5.90 11.89
C ILE A 182 -20.69 -6.28 12.03
N GLY A 183 -20.04 -5.95 13.13
CA GLY A 183 -18.65 -6.28 13.35
C GLY A 183 -18.11 -5.73 14.66
N GLN A 184 -16.81 -5.92 14.86
CA GLN A 184 -16.10 -5.47 16.05
C GLN A 184 -15.43 -4.13 15.78
N TYR A 185 -15.81 -3.11 16.54
CA TYR A 185 -15.22 -1.76 16.43
C TYR A 185 -13.71 -1.75 16.64
N GLN A 186 -13.21 -2.50 17.62
CA GLN A 186 -11.77 -2.65 17.91
C GLN A 186 -11.21 -3.97 17.38
N HIS A 187 -11.55 -4.32 16.14
CA HIS A 187 -11.04 -5.53 15.50
C HIS A 187 -9.52 -5.48 15.32
N ARG A 188 -8.87 -6.66 15.30
CA ARG A 188 -7.42 -6.73 15.05
C ARG A 188 -7.04 -6.26 13.64
N HIS A 189 -7.88 -6.51 12.63
CA HIS A 189 -7.71 -5.92 11.30
C HIS A 189 -8.11 -4.45 11.27
N ILE A 190 -7.52 -3.70 10.35
CA ILE A 190 -7.82 -2.31 10.02
C ILE A 190 -7.83 -2.15 8.49
N SER A 191 -8.61 -3.00 7.84
CA SER A 191 -8.58 -3.24 6.39
C SER A 191 -8.93 -2.01 5.57
N GLN A 192 -9.78 -1.10 6.08
CA GLN A 192 -10.08 0.17 5.43
C GLN A 192 -8.84 1.08 5.27
N LEU A 193 -7.77 0.84 6.02
CA LEU A 193 -6.52 1.58 5.88
C LEU A 193 -5.46 0.86 5.04
N CYS A 194 -5.79 -0.27 4.40
CA CYS A 194 -4.91 -0.89 3.41
C CYS A 194 -4.63 0.05 2.23
N ALA A 195 -5.53 1.00 1.94
CA ALA A 195 -5.32 2.09 0.98
C ALA A 195 -4.20 3.07 1.37
N MET A 196 -3.75 3.08 2.63
CA MET A 196 -2.63 3.88 3.12
C MET A 196 -1.34 3.06 3.20
N TYR A 197 -1.44 1.80 3.67
CA TYR A 197 -0.34 0.84 3.71
C TYR A 197 -0.87 -0.60 3.61
N PRO A 198 -0.39 -1.41 2.66
CA PRO A 198 0.67 -1.17 1.66
C PRO A 198 0.22 -0.30 0.48
N GLY A 199 -1.05 0.08 0.39
CA GLY A 199 -1.55 1.01 -0.62
C GLY A 199 -0.88 2.39 -0.56
N THR A 200 -1.23 3.22 -1.54
CA THR A 200 -0.66 4.56 -1.72
C THR A 200 -1.71 5.62 -1.99
N ILE A 201 -3.00 5.29 -1.90
CA ILE A 201 -4.12 6.21 -2.18
C ILE A 201 -4.24 7.28 -1.10
N ILE A 202 -4.14 6.87 0.17
CA ILE A 202 -4.20 7.78 1.32
C ILE A 202 -2.76 8.24 1.63
N ASN A 203 -2.46 9.50 1.32
CA ASN A 203 -1.13 10.07 1.44
C ASN A 203 -1.19 11.60 1.62
N ALA A 204 -0.08 12.33 1.50
CA ALA A 204 -0.01 13.77 1.65
C ALA A 204 -0.81 14.55 0.59
N ASP A 205 -1.05 13.99 -0.60
CA ASP A 205 -1.87 14.60 -1.65
C ASP A 205 -3.38 14.46 -1.38
N THR A 206 -3.75 13.66 -0.36
CA THR A 206 -5.13 13.45 0.09
C THR A 206 -5.28 13.78 1.58
N PRO A 207 -5.03 15.04 1.99
CA PRO A 207 -4.89 15.40 3.40
C PRO A 207 -6.15 15.13 4.24
N GLU A 208 -7.34 15.27 3.68
CA GLU A 208 -8.59 14.94 4.38
C GLU A 208 -8.67 13.45 4.72
N TRP A 209 -8.32 12.58 3.79
CA TRP A 209 -8.29 11.15 4.05
C TRP A 209 -7.19 10.76 5.03
N LEU A 210 -6.03 11.44 4.96
CA LEU A 210 -4.92 11.21 5.88
C LEU A 210 -5.30 11.57 7.33
N GLU A 211 -5.98 12.69 7.53
CA GLU A 211 -6.47 13.07 8.87
C GLU A 211 -7.54 12.11 9.37
N ALA A 212 -8.49 11.71 8.51
CA ALA A 212 -9.50 10.71 8.87
C ALA A 212 -8.87 9.33 9.19
N ALA A 213 -7.80 8.94 8.49
CA ALA A 213 -7.04 7.74 8.80
C ALA A 213 -6.38 7.81 10.19
N LYS A 214 -5.86 8.98 10.60
CA LYS A 214 -5.33 9.20 11.96
C LYS A 214 -6.42 9.06 13.02
N VAL A 215 -7.63 9.54 12.75
CA VAL A 215 -8.79 9.33 13.65
C VAL A 215 -9.10 7.84 13.74
N THR A 216 -9.18 7.14 12.61
CA THR A 216 -9.42 5.68 12.56
C THR A 216 -8.38 4.92 13.39
N LEU A 217 -7.10 5.26 13.26
CA LEU A 217 -6.02 4.62 14.02
C LEU A 217 -6.14 4.84 15.53
N LYS A 218 -6.53 6.05 15.94
CA LYS A 218 -6.75 6.38 17.36
C LYS A 218 -7.91 5.57 17.96
N GLU A 219 -9.03 5.52 17.25
CA GLU A 219 -10.23 4.81 17.68
C GLU A 219 -10.03 3.28 17.69
N ARG A 220 -9.32 2.73 16.72
CA ARG A 220 -8.97 1.30 16.68
C ARG A 220 -8.03 0.90 17.83
N GLY A 221 -7.23 1.83 18.34
CA GLY A 221 -6.29 1.65 19.44
C GLY A 221 -5.02 0.89 19.03
N ASP A 222 -4.09 0.75 19.98
CA ASP A 222 -2.77 0.16 19.73
C ASP A 222 -2.70 -1.33 20.05
N LYS A 223 -3.32 -1.74 21.18
CA LYS A 223 -3.22 -3.11 21.68
C LYS A 223 -3.90 -4.10 20.75
N SER A 224 -3.14 -5.08 20.27
CA SER A 224 -3.64 -6.11 19.34
C SER A 224 -2.65 -7.28 19.25
N THR A 225 -2.86 -8.18 18.30
CA THR A 225 -1.92 -9.25 17.96
C THR A 225 -0.63 -8.67 17.35
N GLY A 226 0.47 -9.43 17.36
CA GLY A 226 1.78 -8.96 16.91
C GLY A 226 1.76 -8.36 15.49
N TRP A 227 1.19 -9.07 14.51
CA TRP A 227 1.11 -8.57 13.12
C TRP A 227 0.19 -7.34 13.01
N ALA A 228 -0.87 -7.27 13.80
CA ALA A 228 -1.78 -6.13 13.75
C ALA A 228 -1.14 -4.86 14.32
N MET A 229 -0.34 -4.99 15.39
CA MET A 229 0.50 -3.90 15.90
C MET A 229 1.54 -3.46 14.87
N ALA A 230 2.18 -4.41 14.17
CA ALA A 230 3.13 -4.12 13.11
C ALA A 230 2.48 -3.38 11.93
N HIS A 231 1.27 -3.76 11.51
CA HIS A 231 0.52 -3.01 10.49
C HIS A 231 0.23 -1.58 10.96
N ARG A 232 -0.24 -1.39 12.20
CA ARG A 232 -0.49 -0.06 12.78
C ARG A 232 0.79 0.77 12.92
N GLN A 233 1.94 0.16 13.21
CA GLN A 233 3.25 0.82 13.21
C GLN A 233 3.55 1.43 11.83
N ASN A 234 3.38 0.66 10.76
CA ASN A 234 3.57 1.14 9.38
C ASN A 234 2.60 2.27 9.04
N LEU A 235 1.33 2.14 9.41
CA LEU A 235 0.31 3.17 9.22
C LEU A 235 0.67 4.48 9.96
N TRP A 236 1.12 4.41 11.21
CA TRP A 236 1.56 5.60 11.94
C TRP A 236 2.84 6.21 11.34
N ALA A 237 3.76 5.41 10.81
CA ALA A 237 4.91 5.91 10.07
C ALA A 237 4.47 6.67 8.80
N ARG A 238 3.50 6.12 8.04
CA ARG A 238 2.89 6.81 6.88
C ARG A 238 2.12 8.06 7.27
N ALA A 239 1.52 8.09 8.46
CA ALA A 239 0.88 9.27 9.06
C ALA A 239 1.88 10.30 9.60
N LYS A 240 3.20 10.08 9.42
CA LYS A 240 4.29 10.94 9.89
C LYS A 240 4.33 11.11 11.43
N ASN A 241 3.84 10.12 12.17
CA ASN A 241 3.87 10.13 13.64
C ASN A 241 4.91 9.13 14.17
N GLY A 242 6.17 9.56 14.21
CA GLY A 242 7.31 8.73 14.61
C GLY A 242 7.21 8.23 16.06
N ASN A 243 6.76 9.07 16.99
CA ASN A 243 6.60 8.68 18.39
C ASN A 243 5.60 7.53 18.55
N ARG A 244 4.47 7.60 17.83
CA ARG A 244 3.45 6.54 17.91
C ARG A 244 3.91 5.26 17.21
N ALA A 245 4.56 5.38 16.05
CA ALA A 245 5.14 4.23 15.35
C ALA A 245 6.21 3.52 16.20
N TYR A 246 7.07 4.28 16.84
CA TYR A 246 8.11 3.74 17.73
C TYR A 246 7.52 3.08 18.98
N LYS A 247 6.50 3.69 19.58
CA LYS A 247 5.78 3.07 20.71
C LYS A 247 5.23 1.69 20.32
N LEU A 248 4.60 1.57 19.14
CA LEU A 248 4.09 0.27 18.68
C LEU A 248 5.21 -0.75 18.43
N TYR A 249 6.36 -0.32 17.92
CA TYR A 249 7.53 -1.18 17.80
C TYR A 249 7.97 -1.72 19.18
N GLN A 250 8.02 -0.85 20.21
CA GLN A 250 8.32 -1.28 21.58
C GLN A 250 7.25 -2.23 22.13
N ASP A 251 5.97 -1.97 21.87
CA ASP A 251 4.87 -2.85 22.27
C ASP A 251 4.97 -4.23 21.60
N ILE A 252 5.37 -4.29 20.31
CA ILE A 252 5.62 -5.57 19.61
C ILE A 252 6.74 -6.36 20.28
N LEU A 253 7.86 -5.72 20.61
CA LEU A 253 8.97 -6.38 21.29
C LEU A 253 8.56 -6.89 22.69
N THR A 254 7.74 -6.13 23.40
CA THR A 254 7.34 -6.44 24.78
C THR A 254 6.23 -7.49 24.86
N TYR A 255 5.24 -7.41 23.97
CA TYR A 255 4.00 -8.20 24.09
C TYR A 255 3.73 -9.10 22.90
N GLY A 256 4.32 -8.82 21.75
CA GLY A 256 4.10 -9.53 20.50
C GLY A 256 5.26 -10.41 20.05
N THR A 257 6.29 -10.58 20.88
CA THR A 257 7.51 -11.33 20.56
C THR A 257 7.92 -12.25 21.71
N LEU A 258 8.33 -13.46 21.39
CA LEU A 258 8.90 -14.42 22.34
C LEU A 258 10.39 -14.14 22.54
N GLU A 259 11.02 -14.76 23.59
CA GLU A 259 12.45 -14.59 23.89
C GLU A 259 13.39 -14.95 22.75
N ASN A 260 12.99 -15.87 21.87
CA ASN A 260 13.71 -16.22 20.65
C ASN A 260 13.43 -15.30 19.45
N LEU A 261 12.79 -14.16 19.69
CA LEU A 261 12.37 -13.15 18.73
C LEU A 261 11.25 -13.59 17.77
N TRP A 262 10.61 -14.71 17.98
CA TRP A 262 9.45 -15.10 17.18
C TRP A 262 8.23 -14.24 17.50
N GLY A 263 7.62 -13.71 16.46
CA GLY A 263 6.34 -12.99 16.57
C GLY A 263 5.23 -13.90 17.08
N SER A 264 4.39 -13.38 17.97
CA SER A 264 3.27 -14.14 18.54
C SER A 264 1.93 -13.54 18.16
N HIS A 265 1.02 -14.47 17.75
CA HIS A 265 -0.38 -14.11 17.53
C HIS A 265 -1.26 -14.47 18.75
N PRO A 266 -1.12 -15.62 19.51
CA PRO A 266 -0.58 -16.95 19.30
C PRO A 266 -1.42 -17.81 18.31
N PRO A 267 -0.86 -18.87 17.62
CA PRO A 267 0.55 -19.28 17.67
C PRO A 267 1.49 -18.34 16.89
N PHE A 268 2.76 -18.75 16.67
CA PHE A 268 3.73 -18.03 15.85
C PHE A 268 3.20 -17.66 14.47
N GLN A 269 3.38 -16.39 14.10
CA GLN A 269 3.20 -15.87 12.75
C GLN A 269 4.35 -14.92 12.43
N ILE A 270 5.06 -15.17 11.33
CA ILE A 270 6.24 -14.40 10.91
C ILE A 270 5.89 -12.94 10.55
N ASP A 271 4.61 -12.66 10.31
CA ASP A 271 4.11 -11.35 9.86
C ASP A 271 4.51 -10.21 10.80
N ALA A 272 4.49 -10.46 12.14
CA ALA A 272 4.92 -9.46 13.12
C ALA A 272 6.38 -9.07 12.93
N ASN A 273 7.26 -10.04 12.64
CA ASN A 273 8.68 -9.81 12.41
C ASN A 273 8.92 -8.98 11.15
N PHE A 274 8.29 -9.36 10.04
CA PHE A 274 8.42 -8.65 8.77
C PHE A 274 7.79 -7.26 8.83
N GLY A 275 6.60 -7.15 9.43
CA GLY A 275 5.91 -5.88 9.56
C GLY A 275 6.62 -4.89 10.49
N ALA A 276 7.24 -5.37 11.59
CA ALA A 276 8.01 -4.52 12.50
C ALA A 276 9.27 -3.96 11.83
N THR A 277 10.01 -4.80 11.07
CA THR A 277 11.19 -4.34 10.33
C THR A 277 10.82 -3.40 9.18
N ALA A 278 9.73 -3.66 8.47
CA ALA A 278 9.19 -2.75 7.46
C ALA A 278 8.78 -1.41 8.08
N GLY A 279 8.17 -1.42 9.27
CA GLY A 279 7.80 -0.20 9.99
C GLY A 279 8.98 0.67 10.36
N ILE A 280 10.11 0.09 10.79
CA ILE A 280 11.37 0.84 11.00
C ILE A 280 11.87 1.45 9.69
N ALA A 281 11.82 0.70 8.57
CA ALA A 281 12.20 1.23 7.28
C ALA A 281 11.30 2.41 6.85
N GLU A 282 9.97 2.30 7.04
CA GLU A 282 9.01 3.38 6.76
C GLU A 282 9.21 4.62 7.68
N MET A 283 9.70 4.44 8.90
CA MET A 283 10.06 5.56 9.78
C MET A 283 11.30 6.31 9.28
N LEU A 284 12.25 5.60 8.66
CA LEU A 284 13.53 6.14 8.20
C LEU A 284 13.49 6.65 6.76
N LEU A 285 12.71 6.03 5.87
CA LEU A 285 12.69 6.33 4.44
C LEU A 285 11.35 6.01 3.81
N GLN A 286 10.72 6.97 3.17
CA GLN A 286 9.53 6.76 2.35
C GLN A 286 9.76 7.19 0.91
N SER A 287 9.04 6.57 -0.04
CA SER A 287 9.16 6.90 -1.47
C SER A 287 7.87 6.62 -2.27
N HIS A 288 6.73 6.51 -1.59
CA HIS A 288 5.45 6.16 -2.20
C HIS A 288 4.70 7.35 -2.81
N GLU A 289 5.12 8.57 -2.52
CA GLU A 289 4.50 9.83 -2.97
C GLU A 289 5.23 10.44 -4.18
N GLY A 290 6.03 9.64 -4.91
CA GLY A 290 6.74 10.09 -6.11
C GLY A 290 8.03 10.86 -5.84
N TYR A 291 8.47 10.93 -4.60
CA TYR A 291 9.74 11.47 -4.14
C TYR A 291 10.32 10.60 -3.02
N ILE A 292 11.62 10.72 -2.79
CA ILE A 292 12.31 10.10 -1.65
C ILE A 292 12.23 11.07 -0.47
N GLU A 293 11.68 10.63 0.65
CA GLU A 293 11.58 11.41 1.89
C GLU A 293 12.37 10.70 3.00
N PRO A 294 13.59 11.13 3.31
CA PRO A 294 14.35 10.61 4.43
C PRO A 294 13.82 11.17 5.74
N LEU A 295 13.83 10.34 6.78
CA LEU A 295 13.41 10.64 8.15
C LEU A 295 11.96 11.16 8.27
N PRO A 296 10.98 10.58 7.53
CA PRO A 296 9.61 11.10 7.53
C PRO A 296 8.88 10.94 8.87
N ALA A 297 9.32 9.98 9.70
CA ALA A 297 8.63 9.63 10.94
C ALA A 297 9.60 9.11 12.02
N ILE A 298 10.69 9.84 12.29
CA ILE A 298 11.57 9.50 13.41
C ILE A 298 10.93 9.94 14.74
N PRO A 299 11.11 9.18 15.83
CA PRO A 299 10.68 9.60 17.15
C PRO A 299 11.63 10.66 17.73
N ASP A 300 11.14 11.46 18.68
CA ASP A 300 11.89 12.55 19.29
C ASP A 300 13.20 12.10 19.96
N ASN A 301 13.26 10.86 20.44
CA ASN A 301 14.44 10.30 21.09
C ASN A 301 15.51 9.75 20.12
N TRP A 302 15.27 9.82 18.80
CA TRP A 302 16.26 9.52 17.77
C TRP A 302 16.87 10.81 17.24
N ASP A 303 17.43 11.62 18.10
CA ASP A 303 18.03 12.92 17.78
C ASP A 303 19.29 12.81 16.91
N LYS A 304 19.98 11.66 16.96
CA LYS A 304 21.19 11.33 16.20
C LYS A 304 21.16 9.91 15.70
N GLY A 305 21.65 9.70 14.48
CA GLY A 305 21.74 8.36 13.92
C GLY A 305 22.17 8.33 12.46
N SER A 306 22.13 7.12 11.91
CA SER A 306 22.38 6.87 10.50
C SER A 306 21.65 5.62 10.03
N PHE A 307 21.35 5.56 8.75
CA PHE A 307 21.01 4.32 8.07
C PHE A 307 21.79 4.21 6.77
N SER A 308 21.97 2.99 6.28
CA SER A 308 22.74 2.73 5.07
C SER A 308 22.03 1.67 4.21
N GLY A 309 21.93 1.96 2.92
CA GLY A 309 21.53 0.99 1.92
C GLY A 309 20.02 0.69 1.84
N LEU A 310 19.14 1.50 2.42
CA LEU A 310 17.71 1.34 2.23
C LEU A 310 17.31 1.62 0.78
N MET A 311 16.44 0.78 0.24
CA MET A 311 15.96 0.94 -1.13
C MET A 311 14.75 1.86 -1.19
N ALA A 312 14.75 2.77 -2.14
CA ALA A 312 13.62 3.60 -2.52
C ALA A 312 13.13 3.23 -3.93
N ARG A 313 11.86 3.56 -4.22
CA ARG A 313 11.26 3.43 -5.56
C ARG A 313 12.10 4.18 -6.59
N GLY A 314 12.14 3.71 -7.83
CA GLY A 314 13.08 4.19 -8.85
C GLY A 314 14.43 3.48 -8.83
N ASN A 315 14.60 2.46 -7.98
CA ASN A 315 15.83 1.69 -7.77
C ASN A 315 17.00 2.57 -7.29
N PHE A 316 16.68 3.42 -6.31
CA PHE A 316 17.68 4.20 -5.58
C PHE A 316 18.05 3.50 -4.27
N GLN A 317 19.36 3.38 -4.01
CA GLN A 317 19.86 2.96 -2.71
C GLN A 317 20.26 4.22 -1.92
N VAL A 318 19.65 4.38 -0.75
CA VAL A 318 19.74 5.59 0.05
C VAL A 318 20.45 5.31 1.36
N SER A 319 21.34 6.20 1.75
CA SER A 319 21.94 6.26 3.08
C SER A 319 21.82 7.69 3.60
N ALA A 320 21.64 7.87 4.89
CA ALA A 320 21.58 9.20 5.49
C ALA A 320 22.19 9.22 6.89
N THR A 321 22.67 10.39 7.30
CA THR A 321 23.08 10.69 8.66
C THR A 321 22.30 11.89 9.16
N TRP A 322 21.98 11.89 10.45
CA TRP A 322 21.31 13.03 11.09
C TRP A 322 21.86 13.30 12.48
N GLU A 323 21.74 14.52 12.92
CA GLU A 323 22.09 14.99 14.26
C GLU A 323 21.17 16.14 14.67
N ASN A 324 20.74 16.17 15.93
CA ASN A 324 19.73 17.10 16.44
C ASN A 324 18.42 17.06 15.64
N GLY A 325 18.00 15.85 15.22
CA GLY A 325 16.81 15.64 14.40
C GLY A 325 16.90 16.16 12.94
N ALA A 326 18.05 16.71 12.53
CA ALA A 326 18.25 17.28 11.20
C ALA A 326 19.20 16.45 10.36
N ILE A 327 18.85 16.23 9.09
CA ILE A 327 19.73 15.54 8.14
C ILE A 327 21.01 16.33 7.95
N GLN A 328 22.16 15.63 8.05
CA GLN A 328 23.49 16.17 7.79
C GLN A 328 23.96 15.83 6.39
N SER A 329 23.71 14.59 5.96
CA SER A 329 24.06 14.13 4.62
C SER A 329 23.13 13.04 4.13
N ILE A 330 22.94 13.00 2.81
CA ILE A 330 22.27 11.89 2.12
C ILE A 330 23.21 11.40 1.02
N ARG A 331 23.32 10.09 0.89
CA ARG A 331 24.04 9.44 -0.21
C ARG A 331 23.05 8.63 -1.03
N ILE A 332 23.04 8.84 -2.35
CA ILE A 332 22.18 8.14 -3.30
C ILE A 332 23.05 7.37 -4.30
N LEU A 333 22.84 6.04 -4.38
CA LEU A 333 23.29 5.26 -5.53
C LEU A 333 22.11 5.06 -6.48
N SER A 334 22.21 5.56 -7.69
CA SER A 334 21.20 5.41 -8.72
C SER A 334 21.47 4.16 -9.56
N ASN A 335 20.77 3.06 -9.33
CA ASN A 335 21.00 1.82 -10.05
C ASN A 335 20.46 1.82 -11.49
N LYS A 336 19.51 2.70 -11.82
CA LYS A 336 18.85 2.73 -13.14
C LYS A 336 19.00 4.05 -13.90
N GLY A 337 19.41 5.15 -13.25
CA GLY A 337 19.54 6.46 -13.89
C GLY A 337 18.24 7.22 -14.01
N GLU A 338 17.30 6.95 -13.12
CA GLU A 338 16.00 7.63 -13.06
C GLU A 338 16.15 9.08 -12.56
N LEU A 339 15.14 9.91 -12.77
CA LEU A 339 15.02 11.23 -12.15
C LEU A 339 14.90 11.06 -10.63
N CYS A 340 15.86 11.61 -9.88
CA CYS A 340 15.83 11.60 -8.42
C CYS A 340 15.10 12.83 -7.91
N ARG A 341 14.05 12.62 -7.11
CA ARG A 341 13.30 13.66 -6.40
C ARG A 341 13.42 13.42 -4.92
N ILE A 342 13.78 14.45 -4.16
CA ILE A 342 13.94 14.36 -2.71
C ILE A 342 13.12 15.45 -2.06
N LYS A 343 12.35 15.06 -1.04
CA LYS A 343 11.62 15.98 -0.18
C LYS A 343 12.34 16.17 1.13
N TYR A 344 12.68 17.40 1.43
CA TYR A 344 13.23 17.81 2.72
C TYR A 344 13.00 19.30 2.96
N CYS A 345 12.72 19.68 4.20
CA CYS A 345 12.41 21.09 4.56
C CYS A 345 13.50 22.11 4.21
N LYS A 346 14.76 21.67 4.03
CA LYS A 346 15.89 22.49 3.59
C LYS A 346 16.23 22.33 2.11
N ALA A 347 15.28 21.94 1.27
CA ALA A 347 15.50 21.72 -0.17
C ALA A 347 16.17 22.90 -0.89
N ALA A 348 15.87 24.14 -0.49
CA ALA A 348 16.45 25.35 -1.08
C ALA A 348 17.96 25.49 -0.85
N SER A 349 18.52 24.87 0.21
CA SER A 349 19.96 24.88 0.52
C SER A 349 20.69 23.62 0.08
N ALA A 350 19.99 22.67 -0.56
CA ALA A 350 20.58 21.41 -0.99
C ALA A 350 21.74 21.63 -2.00
N GLN A 351 22.87 21.04 -1.71
CA GLN A 351 24.01 20.96 -2.60
C GLN A 351 24.24 19.51 -2.98
N VAL A 352 24.15 19.20 -4.27
CA VAL A 352 24.32 17.86 -4.81
C VAL A 352 25.63 17.78 -5.58
N THR A 353 26.44 16.77 -5.28
CA THR A 353 27.68 16.50 -6.01
C THR A 353 27.73 15.05 -6.49
N ASP A 354 28.47 14.79 -7.54
CA ASP A 354 28.85 13.44 -7.95
C ASP A 354 30.02 12.88 -7.12
N LYS A 355 30.41 11.64 -7.38
CA LYS A 355 31.57 10.98 -6.71
C LYS A 355 32.93 11.68 -6.89
N TYR A 356 33.01 12.64 -7.79
CA TYR A 356 34.24 13.47 -8.03
C TYR A 356 34.10 14.87 -7.42
N ASN A 357 33.11 15.10 -6.55
CA ASN A 357 32.74 16.38 -5.95
C ASN A 357 32.35 17.46 -6.99
N LYS A 358 31.94 17.06 -8.19
CA LYS A 358 31.45 17.98 -9.20
C LYS A 358 30.00 18.35 -8.91
N PRO A 359 29.64 19.66 -8.85
CA PRO A 359 28.29 20.11 -8.58
C PRO A 359 27.30 19.61 -9.66
N ILE A 360 26.15 19.14 -9.21
CA ILE A 360 25.02 18.73 -10.02
C ILE A 360 23.93 19.80 -9.93
N LYS A 361 23.43 20.23 -11.08
CA LYS A 361 22.33 21.19 -11.13
C LYS A 361 21.06 20.56 -10.62
N ILE A 362 20.45 21.19 -9.61
CA ILE A 362 19.13 20.82 -9.09
C ILE A 362 18.07 21.77 -9.63
N LYS A 363 16.81 21.32 -9.58
CA LYS A 363 15.63 22.11 -9.85
C LYS A 363 14.70 21.98 -8.64
N LEU A 364 14.22 23.10 -8.10
CA LEU A 364 13.23 23.10 -7.03
C LEU A 364 11.83 22.84 -7.62
N SER A 365 11.05 22.05 -6.91
CA SER A 365 9.64 21.77 -7.18
C SER A 365 8.85 22.05 -5.90
N GLY A 366 8.31 23.25 -5.77
CA GLY A 366 7.76 23.73 -4.50
C GLY A 366 8.85 24.20 -3.52
N ASN A 367 8.51 24.25 -2.23
CA ASN A 367 9.39 24.79 -1.19
C ASN A 367 10.30 23.73 -0.55
N ASP A 368 9.93 22.46 -0.63
CA ASP A 368 10.55 21.35 0.11
C ASP A 368 10.99 20.18 -0.76
N ILE A 369 10.82 20.27 -2.09
CA ILE A 369 11.24 19.22 -3.03
C ILE A 369 12.28 19.79 -3.99
N PHE A 370 13.35 19.02 -4.22
CA PHE A 370 14.31 19.24 -5.30
C PHE A 370 14.49 17.98 -6.14
N GLU A 371 14.83 18.18 -7.40
CA GLU A 371 15.01 17.09 -8.36
C GLU A 371 16.29 17.29 -9.17
N PHE A 372 16.92 16.18 -9.57
CA PHE A 372 18.08 16.17 -10.44
C PHE A 372 18.17 14.87 -11.24
N ASN A 373 18.74 14.99 -12.44
CA ASN A 373 18.96 13.83 -13.29
C ASN A 373 20.12 12.99 -12.78
N THR A 374 19.93 11.69 -12.72
CA THR A 374 20.95 10.74 -12.33
C THR A 374 21.46 9.92 -13.52
N ARG A 375 22.57 9.23 -13.34
CA ARG A 375 23.11 8.26 -14.29
C ARG A 375 23.19 6.89 -13.63
N LYS A 376 22.92 5.85 -14.41
CA LYS A 376 22.99 4.47 -13.94
C LYS A 376 24.35 4.13 -13.33
N GLY A 377 24.34 3.61 -12.09
CA GLY A 377 25.52 3.19 -11.35
C GLY A 377 26.28 4.32 -10.68
N GLU A 378 25.83 5.58 -10.82
CA GLU A 378 26.51 6.71 -10.21
C GLU A 378 26.01 7.01 -8.80
N ILE A 379 26.93 7.56 -7.99
CA ILE A 379 26.68 7.96 -6.60
C ILE A 379 26.60 9.48 -6.54
N TYR A 380 25.69 9.95 -5.72
CA TYR A 380 25.47 11.38 -5.45
C TYR A 380 25.50 11.61 -3.94
N GLU A 381 26.21 12.67 -3.53
CA GLU A 381 26.26 13.15 -2.15
C GLU A 381 25.47 14.46 -2.06
N ILE A 382 24.67 14.59 -0.99
CA ILE A 382 23.79 15.72 -0.77
C ILE A 382 24.00 16.24 0.63
N ILE A 383 24.23 17.53 0.77
CA ILE A 383 24.37 18.26 2.03
C ILE A 383 23.43 19.48 2.03
N PHE A 384 23.13 20.01 3.25
CA PHE A 384 22.16 21.09 3.43
C PHE A 384 22.72 22.25 4.24
#